data_622cc136995b0b3cb4bde947fc33b24b
#
_entry.id   622cc136995b0b3cb4bde947fc33b24b
#
_cell.length_a   1.000
_cell.length_b   1.000
_cell.length_c   1.000
_cell.angle_alpha   90.00
_cell.angle_beta   90.00
_cell.angle_gamma   90.00
#
_symmetry.space_group_name_H-M   'P 1'
#
loop_
_entity.id
_entity.type
_entity.pdbx_description
1 polymer ?
#
loop_
_entity_poly.entity_id
_entity_poly.type
_entity_poly.pdbx_seq_one_letter_code
_entity_poly.pdbx_strand_id
1 'polypeptide(L)'
;DGDPGLDLATLCQLGLFALQHRGQESCGICVTDGSDVRLEKGMGLVAQVFTDERLRKLALPGARLGVAHTRYSTTGSSLLFNAQPLTVRSNKGVLALAHNGNFTNARELRSAMLASGAVFQTTNDSEVMLNLIARYSRLDLARATAMAMTELEGGFSVVLMDQRSLIGLRDRHGVRPLVLGSLPGGGWVLASEPAALHVVGAEYVRDVRPGEMVVADAAGLRSEQVLPARPTPCAFEWIYFARGDSVLGGVSVHEARVRMGEELAREAPVDADVVVGVPESGLAAALGYARASGVPYDYGLYRSPYAGRSFINPTQHLRDQKVRLKLAATTAVAGKRVVLV
;
A
#
# COMPACT_ATOMS: atom_id res chain seq x y z
N ASP A 1 0.69 34.30 12.85
CA ASP A 1 1.89 33.46 12.67
C ASP A 1 1.44 32.01 12.73
N GLY A 2 0.92 31.55 11.57
CA GLY A 2 0.49 30.15 11.39
C GLY A 2 1.72 29.27 11.36
N ASP A 3 1.63 28.14 12.06
CA ASP A 3 2.52 27.00 11.89
C ASP A 3 2.74 26.81 10.38
N PRO A 4 3.99 26.90 9.85
CA PRO A 4 4.23 26.60 8.45
C PRO A 4 3.91 25.14 8.26
N GLY A 5 2.69 24.85 7.81
CA GLY A 5 2.17 23.49 7.64
C GLY A 5 3.23 22.64 7.00
N LEU A 6 3.37 21.40 7.45
CA LEU A 6 4.31 20.42 6.89
C LEU A 6 4.24 20.50 5.36
N ASP A 7 5.39 20.63 4.70
CA ASP A 7 5.43 20.65 3.25
C ASP A 7 4.89 19.30 2.68
N LEU A 8 4.38 19.33 1.47
CA LEU A 8 3.73 18.17 0.87
C LEU A 8 4.66 16.95 0.75
N ALA A 9 5.95 17.17 0.56
CA ALA A 9 6.93 16.08 0.49
C ALA A 9 7.07 15.38 1.86
N THR A 10 7.08 16.14 2.93
CA THR A 10 7.09 15.63 4.31
C THR A 10 5.79 14.89 4.64
N LEU A 11 4.62 15.41 4.24
CA LEU A 11 3.35 14.69 4.40
C LEU A 11 3.36 13.35 3.65
N CYS A 12 3.87 13.33 2.41
CA CYS A 12 4.04 12.10 1.64
C CYS A 12 5.00 11.12 2.34
N GLN A 13 6.12 11.60 2.90
CA GLN A 13 7.07 10.77 3.64
C GLN A 13 6.42 10.15 4.88
N LEU A 14 5.68 10.91 5.67
CA LEU A 14 4.98 10.43 6.86
C LEU A 14 3.93 9.36 6.50
N GLY A 15 3.14 9.61 5.45
CA GLY A 15 2.17 8.63 4.93
C GLY A 15 2.85 7.34 4.47
N LEU A 16 3.98 7.43 3.76
CA LEU A 16 4.76 6.25 3.37
C LEU A 16 5.35 5.50 4.56
N PHE A 17 5.82 6.22 5.58
CA PHE A 17 6.33 5.61 6.80
C PHE A 17 5.25 4.79 7.51
N ALA A 18 4.03 5.32 7.60
CA ALA A 18 2.88 4.57 8.13
C ALA A 18 2.54 3.31 7.30
N LEU A 19 2.85 3.33 6.00
CA LEU A 19 2.62 2.22 5.06
C LEU A 19 3.87 1.35 4.81
N GLN A 20 4.95 1.52 5.59
CA GLN A 20 6.22 0.80 5.37
C GLN A 20 6.07 -0.73 5.39
N HIS A 21 5.09 -1.25 6.12
CA HIS A 21 4.77 -2.68 6.16
C HIS A 21 4.27 -3.22 4.81
N ARG A 22 3.78 -2.34 3.91
CA ARG A 22 3.31 -2.71 2.55
C ARG A 22 4.43 -2.78 1.52
N GLY A 23 5.59 -2.18 1.80
CA GLY A 23 6.75 -2.23 0.90
C GLY A 23 8.05 -1.90 1.62
N GLN A 24 9.12 -2.67 1.38
CA GLN A 24 10.43 -2.50 2.05
C GLN A 24 11.60 -2.52 1.07
N GLU A 25 11.33 -2.60 -0.22
CA GLU A 25 12.34 -2.79 -1.27
C GLU A 25 12.80 -1.45 -1.86
N SER A 26 11.84 -0.61 -2.18
CA SER A 26 12.10 0.73 -2.71
C SER A 26 10.96 1.67 -2.35
N CYS A 27 11.19 2.95 -2.42
CA CYS A 27 10.17 3.96 -2.24
C CYS A 27 10.44 5.19 -3.11
N GLY A 28 9.40 6.00 -3.33
CA GLY A 28 9.49 7.21 -4.11
C GLY A 28 8.38 8.20 -3.76
N ILE A 29 8.67 9.47 -4.00
CA ILE A 29 7.76 10.60 -3.84
C ILE A 29 7.88 11.49 -5.07
N CYS A 30 6.73 11.87 -5.63
CA CYS A 30 6.61 12.83 -6.71
C CYS A 30 5.66 13.95 -6.28
N VAL A 31 6.07 15.21 -6.41
CA VAL A 31 5.28 16.39 -6.04
C VAL A 31 5.22 17.39 -7.20
N THR A 32 4.17 18.21 -7.23
CA THR A 32 4.02 19.28 -8.22
C THR A 32 3.32 20.51 -7.63
N ASP A 33 3.72 21.70 -8.09
CA ASP A 33 3.03 22.99 -7.83
C ASP A 33 2.03 23.36 -8.93
N GLY A 34 1.93 22.52 -9.98
CA GLY A 34 1.11 22.75 -11.18
C GLY A 34 1.93 23.17 -12.40
N SER A 35 3.20 23.56 -12.25
CA SER A 35 4.15 23.86 -13.32
C SER A 35 5.35 22.92 -13.27
N ASP A 36 6.04 22.90 -12.15
CA ASP A 36 7.20 22.03 -11.93
C ASP A 36 6.79 20.68 -11.31
N VAL A 37 7.57 19.64 -11.62
CA VAL A 37 7.42 18.30 -11.06
C VAL A 37 8.77 17.85 -10.51
N ARG A 38 8.78 17.43 -9.24
CA ARG A 38 9.97 16.86 -8.59
C ARG A 38 9.74 15.42 -8.20
N LEU A 39 10.71 14.57 -8.48
CA LEU A 39 10.65 13.13 -8.20
C LEU A 39 11.96 12.69 -7.54
N GLU A 40 11.83 12.02 -6.39
CA GLU A 40 12.94 11.30 -5.75
C GLU A 40 12.52 9.85 -5.50
N LYS A 41 13.41 8.92 -5.85
CA LYS A 41 13.21 7.48 -5.64
C LYS A 41 14.50 6.83 -5.15
N GLY A 42 14.35 5.76 -4.35
CA GLY A 42 15.51 5.00 -3.89
C GLY A 42 15.17 3.56 -3.53
N MET A 43 16.20 2.72 -3.52
CA MET A 43 16.11 1.36 -2.98
C MET A 43 16.30 1.44 -1.46
N GLY A 44 15.47 0.73 -0.70
CA GLY A 44 15.50 0.67 0.75
C GLY A 44 14.22 1.18 1.42
N LEU A 45 14.31 1.33 2.74
CA LEU A 45 13.20 1.81 3.57
C LEU A 45 13.02 3.33 3.43
N VAL A 46 11.83 3.82 3.73
CA VAL A 46 11.47 5.25 3.67
C VAL A 46 12.49 6.13 4.42
N ALA A 47 12.82 5.75 5.66
CA ALA A 47 13.78 6.51 6.48
C ALA A 47 15.24 6.46 5.93
N GLN A 48 15.58 5.45 5.14
CA GLN A 48 16.91 5.34 4.51
C GLN A 48 17.00 6.15 3.22
N VAL A 49 15.91 6.20 2.47
CA VAL A 49 15.86 6.88 1.17
C VAL A 49 15.61 8.37 1.34
N PHE A 50 14.66 8.76 2.18
CA PHE A 50 14.27 10.16 2.36
C PHE A 50 14.98 10.79 3.55
N THR A 51 16.26 11.10 3.35
CA THR A 51 17.05 11.96 4.24
C THR A 51 16.63 13.43 4.09
N ASP A 52 16.99 14.28 5.06
CA ASP A 52 16.70 15.73 5.00
C ASP A 52 17.21 16.38 3.69
N GLU A 53 18.33 15.90 3.15
CA GLU A 53 18.86 16.39 1.87
C GLU A 53 17.92 16.06 0.71
N ARG A 54 17.40 14.83 0.65
CA ARG A 54 16.48 14.41 -0.41
C ARG A 54 15.10 15.04 -0.28
N LEU A 55 14.62 15.24 0.96
CA LEU A 55 13.39 16.00 1.19
C LEU A 55 13.52 17.45 0.72
N ARG A 56 14.67 18.10 0.99
CA ARG A 56 14.93 19.45 0.46
C ARG A 56 14.95 19.50 -1.07
N LYS A 57 15.38 18.45 -1.76
CA LYS A 57 15.29 18.36 -3.23
C LYS A 57 13.84 18.26 -3.71
N LEU A 58 12.97 17.64 -2.93
CA LEU A 58 11.53 17.54 -3.21
C LEU A 58 10.78 18.82 -2.81
N ALA A 59 11.28 19.59 -1.84
CA ALA A 59 10.61 20.78 -1.34
C ALA A 59 10.33 21.76 -2.47
N LEU A 60 9.07 21.91 -2.83
CA LEU A 60 8.57 22.75 -3.91
C LEU A 60 7.60 23.77 -3.33
N PRO A 61 7.97 25.07 -3.25
CA PRO A 61 7.07 26.10 -2.74
C PRO A 61 5.76 26.11 -3.53
N GLY A 62 4.63 26.09 -2.82
CA GLY A 62 3.32 26.05 -3.45
C GLY A 62 2.93 24.68 -4.02
N ALA A 63 3.64 23.59 -3.66
CA ALA A 63 3.27 22.23 -4.05
C ALA A 63 1.81 21.94 -3.64
N ARG A 64 1.03 21.39 -4.58
CA ARG A 64 -0.42 21.15 -4.42
C ARG A 64 -0.79 19.68 -4.51
N LEU A 65 -0.05 18.90 -5.30
CA LEU A 65 -0.32 17.49 -5.53
C LEU A 65 0.93 16.67 -5.27
N GLY A 66 0.75 15.48 -4.70
CA GLY A 66 1.81 14.53 -4.46
C GLY A 66 1.33 13.09 -4.60
N VAL A 67 2.17 12.25 -5.17
CA VAL A 67 1.98 10.80 -5.23
C VAL A 67 3.22 10.12 -4.67
N ALA A 68 3.01 9.15 -3.81
CA ALA A 68 4.08 8.45 -3.13
C ALA A 68 3.83 6.94 -3.09
N HIS A 69 4.89 6.14 -3.03
CA HIS A 69 4.79 4.69 -3.04
C HIS A 69 5.92 4.02 -2.25
N THR A 70 5.58 2.96 -1.51
CA THR A 70 6.52 1.95 -1.02
C THR A 70 6.31 0.67 -1.79
N ARG A 71 7.38 0.13 -2.38
CA ARG A 71 7.29 -1.03 -3.27
C ARG A 71 7.66 -2.33 -2.56
N TYR A 72 6.88 -3.35 -2.84
CA TYR A 72 7.20 -4.75 -2.68
C TYR A 72 7.06 -5.41 -4.05
N SER A 73 8.14 -5.92 -4.66
CA SER A 73 8.07 -6.43 -6.03
C SER A 73 7.24 -7.71 -6.11
N THR A 74 6.12 -7.62 -6.83
CA THR A 74 5.31 -8.76 -7.25
C THR A 74 5.55 -9.06 -8.72
N THR A 75 5.72 -8.02 -9.53
CA THR A 75 5.99 -8.08 -10.96
C THR A 75 7.15 -7.14 -11.30
N GLY A 76 8.06 -7.58 -12.15
CA GLY A 76 9.27 -6.85 -12.55
C GLY A 76 10.45 -7.05 -11.59
N SER A 77 11.66 -6.73 -12.10
CA SER A 77 12.90 -6.87 -11.32
C SER A 77 12.99 -5.86 -10.18
N SER A 78 13.75 -6.24 -9.13
CA SER A 78 14.08 -5.37 -7.99
C SER A 78 15.19 -4.38 -8.35
N LEU A 79 14.88 -3.43 -9.24
CA LEU A 79 15.80 -2.41 -9.73
C LEU A 79 15.15 -1.02 -9.64
N LEU A 80 15.99 0.01 -9.48
CA LEU A 80 15.55 1.38 -9.25
C LEU A 80 14.61 1.93 -10.34
N PHE A 81 14.77 1.52 -11.59
CA PHE A 81 13.89 1.98 -12.68
C PHE A 81 12.45 1.46 -12.53
N ASN A 82 12.25 0.36 -11.78
CA ASN A 82 10.93 -0.16 -11.43
C ASN A 82 10.34 0.45 -10.14
N ALA A 83 11.12 1.25 -9.40
CA ALA A 83 10.61 1.95 -8.23
C ALA A 83 9.54 2.96 -8.66
N GLN A 84 8.45 3.02 -7.88
CA GLN A 84 7.33 3.92 -8.11
C GLN A 84 7.41 5.16 -7.18
N PRO A 85 6.76 6.28 -7.54
CA PRO A 85 5.89 6.49 -8.69
C PRO A 85 6.62 6.36 -10.03
N LEU A 86 5.96 5.76 -11.02
CA LEU A 86 6.41 5.83 -12.42
C LEU A 86 5.98 7.17 -13.01
N THR A 87 6.88 7.82 -13.75
CA THR A 87 6.56 9.09 -14.41
C THR A 87 6.76 8.99 -15.90
N VAL A 88 5.84 9.55 -16.65
CA VAL A 88 5.94 9.71 -18.10
C VAL A 88 5.52 11.11 -18.50
N ARG A 89 6.10 11.62 -19.60
CA ARG A 89 5.69 12.88 -20.21
C ARG A 89 4.86 12.57 -21.45
N SER A 90 3.65 13.08 -21.49
CA SER A 90 2.70 12.90 -22.59
C SER A 90 2.10 14.25 -23.04
N ASN A 91 1.18 14.22 -23.98
CA ASN A 91 0.39 15.40 -24.36
C ASN A 91 -0.55 15.91 -23.23
N LYS A 92 -0.70 15.15 -22.14
CA LYS A 92 -1.44 15.55 -20.93
C LYS A 92 -0.53 16.17 -19.85
N GLY A 93 0.75 16.43 -20.19
CA GLY A 93 1.76 16.87 -19.24
C GLY A 93 2.56 15.72 -18.64
N VAL A 94 3.09 15.94 -17.45
CA VAL A 94 3.80 14.89 -16.67
C VAL A 94 2.77 14.12 -15.87
N LEU A 95 2.69 12.81 -16.10
CA LEU A 95 1.88 11.89 -15.32
C LEU A 95 2.78 11.18 -14.31
N ALA A 96 2.33 11.06 -13.06
CA ALA A 96 2.96 10.24 -12.03
C ALA A 96 1.96 9.23 -11.48
N LEU A 97 2.32 7.95 -11.46
CA LEU A 97 1.44 6.84 -11.11
C LEU A 97 2.07 5.94 -10.05
N ALA A 98 1.30 5.62 -9.02
CA ALA A 98 1.60 4.58 -8.04
C ALA A 98 0.50 3.52 -8.04
N HIS A 99 0.91 2.24 -8.02
CA HIS A 99 0.04 1.08 -8.17
C HIS A 99 0.34 0.05 -7.10
N ASN A 100 -0.67 -0.38 -6.40
CA ASN A 100 -0.67 -1.53 -5.50
C ASN A 100 -1.55 -2.63 -6.09
N GLY A 101 -0.96 -3.74 -6.47
CA GLY A 101 -1.67 -4.86 -7.07
C GLY A 101 -0.94 -5.50 -8.24
N ASN A 102 -1.72 -6.06 -9.17
CA ASN A 102 -1.20 -6.68 -10.38
C ASN A 102 -2.24 -6.62 -11.50
N PHE A 103 -1.82 -6.22 -12.69
CA PHE A 103 -2.61 -6.33 -13.92
C PHE A 103 -2.36 -7.70 -14.55
N THR A 104 -3.32 -8.59 -14.47
CA THR A 104 -3.18 -9.98 -14.92
C THR A 104 -3.00 -10.11 -16.43
N ASN A 105 -3.56 -9.17 -17.21
CA ASN A 105 -3.44 -9.08 -18.67
C ASN A 105 -2.33 -8.12 -19.15
N ALA A 106 -1.44 -7.68 -18.23
CA ALA A 106 -0.37 -6.73 -18.58
C ALA A 106 0.56 -7.24 -19.68
N ARG A 107 0.83 -8.54 -19.74
CA ARG A 107 1.71 -9.14 -20.73
C ARG A 107 1.13 -9.05 -22.13
N GLU A 108 -0.14 -9.39 -22.31
CA GLU A 108 -0.86 -9.32 -23.58
C GLU A 108 -0.95 -7.87 -24.06
N LEU A 109 -1.38 -6.95 -23.17
CA LEU A 109 -1.47 -5.53 -23.48
C LEU A 109 -0.11 -4.95 -23.88
N ARG A 110 0.94 -5.26 -23.13
CA ARG A 110 2.32 -4.82 -23.45
C ARG A 110 2.76 -5.31 -24.82
N SER A 111 2.53 -6.58 -25.14
CA SER A 111 2.90 -7.17 -26.43
C SER A 111 2.18 -6.48 -27.60
N ALA A 112 0.88 -6.25 -27.47
CA ALA A 112 0.08 -5.54 -28.47
C ALA A 112 0.54 -4.07 -28.65
N MET A 113 0.88 -3.38 -27.57
CA MET A 113 1.38 -2.02 -27.62
C MET A 113 2.77 -1.93 -28.26
N LEU A 114 3.68 -2.85 -27.93
CA LEU A 114 5.01 -2.92 -28.58
C LEU A 114 4.89 -3.14 -30.08
N ALA A 115 3.97 -4.02 -30.51
CA ALA A 115 3.70 -4.25 -31.93
C ALA A 115 3.14 -3.00 -32.64
N SER A 116 2.50 -2.09 -31.92
CA SER A 116 2.01 -0.80 -32.43
C SER A 116 2.99 0.36 -32.25
N GLY A 117 4.23 0.09 -31.81
CA GLY A 117 5.29 1.10 -31.69
C GLY A 117 5.37 1.82 -30.34
N ALA A 118 4.66 1.35 -29.30
CA ALA A 118 4.81 1.91 -27.95
C ALA A 118 6.19 1.61 -27.37
N VAL A 119 6.69 2.53 -26.55
CA VAL A 119 7.99 2.41 -25.88
C VAL A 119 7.77 2.16 -24.40
N PHE A 120 8.49 1.18 -23.87
CA PHE A 120 8.50 0.85 -22.44
C PHE A 120 9.90 1.03 -21.86
N GLN A 121 9.99 1.70 -20.71
CA GLN A 121 11.25 1.96 -20.02
C GLN A 121 11.47 1.03 -18.83
N THR A 122 10.42 0.35 -18.36
CA THR A 122 10.44 -0.52 -17.19
C THR A 122 9.91 -1.90 -17.49
N THR A 123 10.11 -2.83 -16.57
CA THR A 123 9.48 -4.15 -16.61
C THR A 123 8.21 -4.21 -15.75
N ASN A 124 7.80 -3.08 -15.18
CA ASN A 124 6.63 -2.97 -14.31
C ASN A 124 5.34 -3.02 -15.13
N ASP A 125 4.33 -3.73 -14.65
CA ASP A 125 2.98 -3.79 -15.24
C ASP A 125 2.28 -2.42 -15.20
N SER A 126 2.57 -1.60 -14.21
CA SER A 126 2.01 -0.26 -14.05
C SER A 126 2.27 0.67 -15.25
N GLU A 127 3.37 0.46 -15.98
CA GLU A 127 3.69 1.24 -17.19
C GLU A 127 2.70 0.97 -18.33
N VAL A 128 2.06 -0.20 -18.35
CA VAL A 128 0.98 -0.51 -19.31
C VAL A 128 -0.16 0.47 -19.17
N MET A 129 -0.58 0.78 -17.93
CA MET A 129 -1.65 1.76 -17.70
C MET A 129 -1.27 3.15 -18.18
N LEU A 130 -0.04 3.61 -17.95
CA LEU A 130 0.42 4.91 -18.45
C LEU A 130 0.39 4.98 -19.99
N ASN A 131 0.79 3.92 -20.67
CA ASN A 131 0.70 3.83 -22.12
C ASN A 131 -0.74 3.79 -22.63
N LEU A 132 -1.66 3.08 -21.93
CA LEU A 132 -3.10 3.11 -22.24
C LEU A 132 -3.66 4.53 -22.14
N ILE A 133 -3.39 5.24 -21.03
CA ILE A 133 -3.84 6.62 -20.84
C ILE A 133 -3.28 7.54 -21.94
N ALA A 134 -2.02 7.40 -22.30
CA ALA A 134 -1.39 8.19 -23.36
C ALA A 134 -2.03 7.94 -24.74
N ARG A 135 -2.43 6.69 -25.02
CA ARG A 135 -3.12 6.32 -26.27
C ARG A 135 -4.45 7.07 -26.46
N TYR A 136 -5.16 7.35 -25.38
CA TYR A 136 -6.38 8.17 -25.40
C TYR A 136 -6.06 9.67 -25.47
N SER A 137 -5.26 10.08 -26.45
CA SER A 137 -4.67 11.42 -26.57
C SER A 137 -5.67 12.55 -26.63
N ARG A 138 -6.87 12.35 -27.20
CA ARG A 138 -7.92 13.35 -27.38
C ARG A 138 -8.83 13.53 -26.16
N LEU A 139 -8.79 12.63 -25.19
CA LEU A 139 -9.57 12.69 -23.96
C LEU A 139 -8.80 13.47 -22.87
N ASP A 140 -9.52 14.11 -21.95
CA ASP A 140 -8.92 14.61 -20.71
C ASP A 140 -8.37 13.46 -19.86
N LEU A 141 -7.61 13.78 -18.80
CA LEU A 141 -6.94 12.75 -18.00
C LEU A 141 -7.95 11.81 -17.33
N ALA A 142 -9.05 12.34 -16.76
CA ALA A 142 -10.03 11.52 -16.04
C ALA A 142 -10.72 10.53 -17.00
N ARG A 143 -11.18 11.01 -18.17
CA ARG A 143 -11.78 10.16 -19.20
C ARG A 143 -10.81 9.14 -19.77
N ALA A 144 -9.56 9.54 -20.04
CA ALA A 144 -8.52 8.63 -20.52
C ALA A 144 -8.21 7.54 -19.47
N THR A 145 -8.19 7.90 -18.20
CA THR A 145 -7.99 6.97 -17.08
C THR A 145 -9.17 6.01 -16.94
N ALA A 146 -10.40 6.49 -17.03
CA ALA A 146 -11.59 5.64 -17.00
C ALA A 146 -11.58 4.63 -18.16
N MET A 147 -11.23 5.06 -19.38
CA MET A 147 -11.09 4.16 -20.52
C MET A 147 -9.99 3.13 -20.31
N ALA A 148 -8.81 3.53 -19.83
CA ALA A 148 -7.72 2.61 -19.50
C ALA A 148 -8.15 1.56 -18.45
N MET A 149 -8.93 1.97 -17.44
CA MET A 149 -9.46 1.07 -16.41
C MET A 149 -10.35 -0.03 -16.99
N THR A 150 -11.08 0.23 -18.08
CA THR A 150 -11.94 -0.79 -18.72
C THR A 150 -11.16 -1.87 -19.46
N GLU A 151 -9.91 -1.60 -19.84
CA GLU A 151 -9.04 -2.55 -20.55
C GLU A 151 -8.16 -3.38 -19.59
N LEU A 152 -8.07 -2.98 -18.32
CA LEU A 152 -7.21 -3.64 -17.33
C LEU A 152 -7.98 -4.72 -16.57
N GLU A 153 -7.32 -5.86 -16.39
CA GLU A 153 -7.80 -6.96 -15.57
C GLU A 153 -6.87 -7.19 -14.37
N GLY A 154 -7.43 -7.70 -13.28
CA GLY A 154 -6.66 -8.02 -12.07
C GLY A 154 -7.18 -7.37 -10.82
N GLY A 155 -6.39 -7.46 -9.75
CA GLY A 155 -6.68 -6.84 -8.46
C GLY A 155 -5.73 -5.67 -8.21
N PHE A 156 -6.25 -4.44 -8.17
CA PHE A 156 -5.41 -3.25 -8.08
C PHE A 156 -6.09 -2.04 -7.44
N SER A 157 -5.25 -1.21 -6.83
CA SER A 157 -5.55 0.18 -6.49
C SER A 157 -4.46 1.07 -7.05
N VAL A 158 -4.85 2.16 -7.69
CA VAL A 158 -3.92 3.09 -8.34
C VAL A 158 -4.20 4.50 -7.86
N VAL A 159 -3.14 5.27 -7.63
CA VAL A 159 -3.17 6.72 -7.53
C VAL A 159 -2.34 7.30 -8.67
N LEU A 160 -2.90 8.29 -9.33
CA LEU A 160 -2.32 8.95 -10.50
C LEU A 160 -2.47 10.46 -10.32
N MET A 161 -1.48 11.23 -10.74
CA MET A 161 -1.60 12.68 -10.85
C MET A 161 -1.03 13.20 -12.18
N ASP A 162 -1.57 14.32 -12.62
CA ASP A 162 -0.88 15.28 -13.49
C ASP A 162 -0.55 16.55 -12.68
N GLN A 163 -0.34 17.69 -13.36
CA GLN A 163 -0.09 18.97 -12.70
C GLN A 163 -1.37 19.63 -12.13
N ARG A 164 -2.57 19.10 -12.35
CA ARG A 164 -3.86 19.74 -12.03
C ARG A 164 -4.79 18.87 -11.20
N SER A 165 -4.66 17.55 -11.28
CA SER A 165 -5.60 16.62 -10.68
C SER A 165 -4.91 15.42 -10.02
N LEU A 166 -5.51 14.94 -8.95
CA LEU A 166 -5.20 13.67 -8.30
C LEU A 166 -6.36 12.71 -8.56
N ILE A 167 -6.04 11.51 -9.04
CA ILE A 167 -7.02 10.47 -9.37
C ILE A 167 -6.70 9.23 -8.55
N GLY A 168 -7.70 8.67 -7.90
CA GLY A 168 -7.65 7.35 -7.28
C GLY A 168 -8.64 6.41 -7.92
N LEU A 169 -8.25 5.17 -8.16
CA LEU A 169 -9.15 4.17 -8.71
C LEU A 169 -8.90 2.79 -8.09
N ARG A 170 -9.95 2.00 -8.03
CA ARG A 170 -9.93 0.67 -7.46
C ARG A 170 -10.57 -0.32 -8.42
N ASP A 171 -9.99 -1.52 -8.56
CA ASP A 171 -10.52 -2.56 -9.44
C ASP A 171 -11.97 -2.93 -9.09
N ARG A 172 -12.69 -3.58 -10.03
CA ARG A 172 -14.10 -3.97 -9.84
C ARG A 172 -14.37 -4.90 -8.66
N HIS A 173 -13.35 -5.64 -8.23
CA HIS A 173 -13.45 -6.57 -7.12
C HIS A 173 -13.06 -5.94 -5.78
N GLY A 174 -12.37 -4.78 -5.82
CA GLY A 174 -11.83 -4.14 -4.63
C GLY A 174 -10.82 -5.03 -3.91
N VAL A 175 -9.99 -5.76 -4.66
CA VAL A 175 -9.01 -6.70 -4.11
C VAL A 175 -8.03 -6.00 -3.18
N ARG A 176 -7.50 -4.84 -3.64
CA ARG A 176 -6.60 -4.01 -2.82
C ARG A 176 -7.36 -2.84 -2.20
N PRO A 177 -7.05 -2.48 -0.95
CA PRO A 177 -7.72 -1.37 -0.30
C PRO A 177 -7.27 -0.01 -0.86
N LEU A 178 -8.18 0.94 -0.86
CA LEU A 178 -7.94 2.35 -1.11
C LEU A 178 -8.95 3.17 -0.33
N VAL A 179 -8.49 4.08 0.51
CA VAL A 179 -9.31 4.94 1.36
C VAL A 179 -9.15 6.40 0.98
N LEU A 180 -10.21 7.16 1.19
CA LEU A 180 -10.27 8.60 0.99
C LEU A 180 -10.33 9.29 2.36
N GLY A 181 -9.51 10.31 2.54
CA GLY A 181 -9.53 11.20 3.69
C GLY A 181 -9.55 12.66 3.28
N SER A 182 -9.95 13.54 4.20
CA SER A 182 -9.94 14.99 4.07
C SER A 182 -8.97 15.61 5.06
N LEU A 183 -8.21 16.61 4.63
CA LEU A 183 -7.31 17.38 5.49
C LEU A 183 -8.07 18.54 6.16
N PRO A 184 -7.80 18.83 7.46
CA PRO A 184 -8.22 20.08 8.07
C PRO A 184 -7.70 21.27 7.24
N GLY A 185 -8.56 22.24 6.94
CA GLY A 185 -8.18 23.37 6.06
C GLY A 185 -8.33 23.13 4.58
N GLY A 186 -8.80 21.95 4.18
CA GLY A 186 -9.08 21.57 2.77
C GLY A 186 -8.00 20.67 2.17
N GLY A 187 -8.39 19.95 1.14
CA GLY A 187 -7.54 18.97 0.45
C GLY A 187 -7.95 17.52 0.72
N TRP A 188 -7.47 16.63 -0.16
CA TRP A 188 -7.86 15.22 -0.17
C TRP A 188 -6.65 14.32 -0.11
N VAL A 189 -6.77 13.23 0.60
CA VAL A 189 -5.74 12.20 0.73
C VAL A 189 -6.32 10.85 0.27
N LEU A 190 -5.59 10.17 -0.60
CA LEU A 190 -5.84 8.79 -0.99
C LEU A 190 -4.73 7.91 -0.43
N ALA A 191 -5.08 6.87 0.29
CA ALA A 191 -4.10 5.97 0.89
C ALA A 191 -4.55 4.51 0.82
N SER A 192 -3.60 3.58 0.91
CA SER A 192 -3.93 2.15 0.98
C SER A 192 -4.62 1.77 2.29
N GLU A 193 -4.32 2.48 3.38
CA GLU A 193 -4.89 2.19 4.71
C GLU A 193 -5.18 3.46 5.50
N PRO A 194 -6.19 3.44 6.40
CA PRO A 194 -6.51 4.55 7.31
C PRO A 194 -5.33 5.00 8.19
N ALA A 195 -4.41 4.10 8.51
CA ALA A 195 -3.21 4.41 9.29
C ALA A 195 -2.36 5.54 8.67
N ALA A 196 -2.30 5.63 7.35
CA ALA A 196 -1.62 6.74 6.68
C ALA A 196 -2.38 8.06 6.82
N LEU A 197 -3.72 8.02 6.76
CA LEU A 197 -4.56 9.20 6.98
C LEU A 197 -4.32 9.78 8.38
N HIS A 198 -4.34 8.90 9.39
CA HIS A 198 -4.12 9.30 10.80
C HIS A 198 -2.78 10.03 10.97
N VAL A 199 -1.70 9.48 10.41
CA VAL A 199 -0.35 10.05 10.58
C VAL A 199 -0.19 11.41 9.89
N VAL A 200 -0.88 11.64 8.77
CA VAL A 200 -0.86 12.96 8.09
C VAL A 200 -1.93 13.94 8.59
N GLY A 201 -2.67 13.56 9.64
CA GLY A 201 -3.72 14.41 10.23
C GLY A 201 -4.97 14.54 9.37
N ALA A 202 -5.21 13.58 8.46
CA ALA A 202 -6.42 13.55 7.65
C ALA A 202 -7.53 12.75 8.33
N GLU A 203 -8.75 13.24 8.26
CA GLU A 203 -9.94 12.52 8.69
C GLU A 203 -10.37 11.49 7.64
N TYR A 204 -10.70 10.28 8.09
CA TYR A 204 -11.25 9.24 7.22
C TYR A 204 -12.65 9.63 6.75
N VAL A 205 -12.84 9.63 5.45
CA VAL A 205 -14.15 9.90 4.82
C VAL A 205 -14.87 8.61 4.47
N ARG A 206 -14.23 7.75 3.68
CA ARG A 206 -14.75 6.44 3.24
C ARG A 206 -13.71 5.61 2.47
N ASP A 207 -14.02 4.37 2.26
CA ASP A 207 -13.34 3.56 1.26
C ASP A 207 -13.71 4.02 -0.17
N VAL A 208 -12.77 3.94 -1.12
CA VAL A 208 -13.06 3.99 -2.54
C VAL A 208 -13.73 2.66 -2.91
N ARG A 209 -14.91 2.72 -3.53
CA ARG A 209 -15.71 1.53 -3.84
C ARG A 209 -15.05 0.68 -4.93
N PRO A 210 -15.30 -0.62 -4.98
CA PRO A 210 -14.91 -1.47 -6.10
C PRO A 210 -15.44 -0.90 -7.43
N GLY A 211 -14.56 -0.77 -8.42
CA GLY A 211 -14.88 -0.22 -9.74
C GLY A 211 -15.03 1.30 -9.80
N GLU A 212 -14.79 2.01 -8.70
CA GLU A 212 -14.88 3.47 -8.62
C GLU A 212 -13.57 4.15 -8.97
N MET A 213 -13.69 5.30 -9.61
CA MET A 213 -12.65 6.31 -9.77
C MET A 213 -13.06 7.57 -9.03
N VAL A 214 -12.15 8.16 -8.25
CA VAL A 214 -12.30 9.48 -7.62
C VAL A 214 -11.29 10.45 -8.22
N VAL A 215 -11.71 11.68 -8.41
CA VAL A 215 -10.90 12.77 -8.99
C VAL A 215 -11.00 13.98 -8.09
N ALA A 216 -9.84 14.47 -7.64
CA ALA A 216 -9.70 15.71 -6.89
C ALA A 216 -8.92 16.72 -7.73
N ASP A 217 -9.49 17.88 -7.97
CA ASP A 217 -8.91 19.00 -8.70
C ASP A 217 -9.42 20.36 -8.18
N ALA A 218 -9.15 21.44 -8.90
CA ALA A 218 -9.58 22.79 -8.52
C ALA A 218 -11.11 22.96 -8.43
N ALA A 219 -11.88 22.07 -9.08
CA ALA A 219 -13.36 22.07 -8.99
C ALA A 219 -13.87 21.28 -7.77
N GLY A 220 -12.98 20.63 -7.01
CA GLY A 220 -13.28 19.83 -5.83
C GLY A 220 -13.16 18.34 -6.08
N LEU A 221 -13.79 17.54 -5.21
CA LEU A 221 -13.83 16.08 -5.30
C LEU A 221 -15.07 15.61 -6.06
N ARG A 222 -14.86 14.72 -7.00
CA ARG A 222 -15.94 13.99 -7.69
C ARG A 222 -15.59 12.51 -7.80
N SER A 223 -16.61 11.68 -7.98
CA SER A 223 -16.40 10.24 -8.19
C SER A 223 -17.32 9.70 -9.29
N GLU A 224 -16.84 8.64 -9.94
CA GLU A 224 -17.55 7.96 -11.03
C GLU A 224 -17.43 6.44 -10.82
N GLN A 225 -18.54 5.72 -10.96
CA GLN A 225 -18.55 4.25 -11.01
C GLN A 225 -18.22 3.82 -12.43
N VAL A 226 -16.93 3.59 -12.72
CA VAL A 226 -16.44 3.25 -14.07
C VAL A 226 -16.77 1.80 -14.44
N LEU A 227 -16.62 0.88 -13.49
CA LEU A 227 -16.92 -0.54 -13.68
C LEU A 227 -17.99 -1.00 -12.70
N PRO A 228 -18.91 -1.91 -13.10
CA PRO A 228 -19.84 -2.53 -12.16
C PRO A 228 -19.08 -3.21 -11.01
N ALA A 229 -19.44 -2.89 -9.78
CA ALA A 229 -18.85 -3.48 -8.60
C ALA A 229 -19.16 -4.99 -8.50
N ARG A 230 -18.15 -5.79 -8.20
CA ARG A 230 -18.24 -7.22 -7.89
C ARG A 230 -17.32 -7.54 -6.71
N PRO A 231 -17.67 -7.11 -5.48
CA PRO A 231 -16.75 -7.15 -4.34
C PRO A 231 -16.26 -8.56 -4.00
N THR A 232 -14.95 -8.74 -4.07
CA THR A 232 -14.23 -9.94 -3.63
C THR A 232 -12.89 -9.50 -3.03
N PRO A 233 -12.90 -8.83 -1.86
CA PRO A 233 -11.69 -8.32 -1.24
C PRO A 233 -10.75 -9.46 -0.84
N CYS A 234 -9.45 -9.18 -0.83
CA CYS A 234 -8.44 -10.16 -0.47
C CYS A 234 -8.47 -10.43 1.05
N ALA A 235 -8.80 -11.65 1.46
CA ALA A 235 -8.80 -12.05 2.87
C ALA A 235 -7.44 -11.85 3.55
N PHE A 236 -6.33 -11.92 2.82
CA PHE A 236 -4.99 -11.69 3.33
C PHE A 236 -4.77 -10.28 3.90
N GLU A 237 -5.57 -9.31 3.52
CA GLU A 237 -5.52 -7.98 4.15
C GLU A 237 -5.85 -8.10 5.64
N TRP A 238 -6.90 -8.81 6.03
CA TRP A 238 -7.26 -9.03 7.43
C TRP A 238 -6.36 -10.05 8.13
N ILE A 239 -5.98 -11.13 7.45
CA ILE A 239 -5.16 -12.20 8.08
C ILE A 239 -3.76 -11.67 8.44
N TYR A 240 -3.11 -10.94 7.53
CA TYR A 240 -1.69 -10.65 7.65
C TYR A 240 -1.26 -9.25 7.24
N PHE A 241 -1.80 -8.71 6.12
CA PHE A 241 -1.12 -7.64 5.39
C PHE A 241 -1.40 -6.25 5.95
N ALA A 242 -2.65 -5.94 6.28
CA ALA A 242 -3.01 -4.64 6.85
C ALA A 242 -2.53 -4.50 8.31
N ARG A 243 -2.33 -3.28 8.74
CA ARG A 243 -2.03 -2.99 10.14
C ARG A 243 -3.22 -3.34 11.03
N GLY A 244 -2.93 -3.80 12.26
CA GLY A 244 -3.96 -4.19 13.21
C GLY A 244 -4.93 -3.05 13.60
N ASP A 245 -4.48 -1.82 13.55
CA ASP A 245 -5.27 -0.61 13.84
C ASP A 245 -6.12 -0.11 12.66
N SER A 246 -6.00 -0.73 11.48
CA SER A 246 -6.79 -0.35 10.30
C SER A 246 -8.21 -0.90 10.35
N VAL A 247 -9.15 -0.15 9.79
CA VAL A 247 -10.52 -0.57 9.48
C VAL A 247 -10.68 -0.59 7.96
N LEU A 248 -10.97 -1.74 7.39
CA LEU A 248 -11.12 -1.93 5.94
C LEU A 248 -12.51 -2.47 5.63
N GLY A 249 -13.25 -1.80 4.76
CA GLY A 249 -14.63 -2.20 4.43
C GLY A 249 -15.56 -2.24 5.66
N GLY A 250 -15.32 -1.36 6.63
CA GLY A 250 -16.07 -1.32 7.89
C GLY A 250 -15.70 -2.42 8.90
N VAL A 251 -14.68 -3.25 8.61
CA VAL A 251 -14.24 -4.34 9.49
C VAL A 251 -12.88 -4.00 10.11
N SER A 252 -12.81 -3.97 11.44
CA SER A 252 -11.55 -3.83 12.17
C SER A 252 -10.65 -5.03 11.91
N VAL A 253 -9.40 -4.76 11.50
CA VAL A 253 -8.40 -5.81 11.26
C VAL A 253 -8.07 -6.56 12.55
N HIS A 254 -7.94 -5.84 13.68
CA HIS A 254 -7.71 -6.45 14.99
C HIS A 254 -8.83 -7.41 15.38
N GLU A 255 -10.08 -6.94 15.32
CA GLU A 255 -11.25 -7.78 15.70
C GLU A 255 -11.43 -8.98 14.76
N ALA A 256 -11.17 -8.80 13.46
CA ALA A 256 -11.21 -9.91 12.50
C ALA A 256 -10.19 -11.00 12.89
N ARG A 257 -8.96 -10.62 13.25
CA ARG A 257 -7.94 -11.58 13.71
C ARG A 257 -8.30 -12.25 15.03
N VAL A 258 -8.88 -11.53 15.97
CA VAL A 258 -9.39 -12.13 17.23
C VAL A 258 -10.46 -13.18 16.92
N ARG A 259 -11.45 -12.85 16.09
CA ARG A 259 -12.50 -13.81 15.67
C ARG A 259 -11.95 -15.03 14.95
N MET A 260 -10.95 -14.84 14.07
CA MET A 260 -10.25 -15.97 13.42
C MET A 260 -9.58 -16.89 14.43
N GLY A 261 -9.00 -16.36 15.50
CA GLY A 261 -8.42 -17.13 16.58
C GLY A 261 -9.47 -17.87 17.41
N GLU A 262 -10.60 -17.24 17.70
CA GLU A 262 -11.71 -17.87 18.40
C GLU A 262 -12.27 -19.06 17.60
N GLU A 263 -12.42 -18.89 16.27
CA GLU A 263 -12.88 -19.96 15.40
C GLU A 263 -11.87 -21.09 15.29
N LEU A 264 -10.57 -20.75 15.17
CA LEU A 264 -9.49 -21.75 15.17
C LEU A 264 -9.52 -22.62 16.44
N ALA A 265 -9.80 -22.03 17.61
CA ALA A 265 -9.90 -22.80 18.85
C ALA A 265 -11.07 -23.80 18.85
N ARG A 266 -12.16 -23.49 18.15
CA ARG A 266 -13.32 -24.39 17.99
C ARG A 266 -13.05 -25.51 16.99
N GLU A 267 -12.40 -25.16 15.86
CA GLU A 267 -12.06 -26.13 14.81
C GLU A 267 -10.92 -27.06 15.19
N ALA A 268 -9.93 -26.56 15.93
CA ALA A 268 -8.72 -27.29 16.31
C ALA A 268 -8.41 -27.12 17.81
N PRO A 269 -9.23 -27.70 18.72
CA PRO A 269 -8.94 -27.67 20.15
C PRO A 269 -7.70 -28.50 20.47
N VAL A 270 -6.81 -27.98 21.31
CA VAL A 270 -5.58 -28.64 21.71
C VAL A 270 -5.42 -28.57 23.22
N ASP A 271 -5.05 -29.69 23.85
CA ASP A 271 -4.66 -29.74 25.27
C ASP A 271 -3.24 -29.15 25.41
N ALA A 272 -3.16 -27.95 25.98
CA ALA A 272 -1.92 -27.19 26.13
C ALA A 272 -1.91 -26.37 27.42
N ASP A 273 -0.71 -25.94 27.81
CA ASP A 273 -0.49 -25.19 29.04
C ASP A 273 -0.50 -23.67 28.78
N VAL A 274 -0.20 -23.27 27.54
CA VAL A 274 -0.13 -21.84 27.18
C VAL A 274 -0.35 -21.63 25.69
N VAL A 275 -1.02 -20.51 25.34
CA VAL A 275 -1.16 -19.99 23.97
C VAL A 275 -0.15 -18.87 23.76
N VAL A 276 0.57 -18.90 22.66
CA VAL A 276 1.57 -17.90 22.27
C VAL A 276 1.31 -17.43 20.86
N GLY A 277 1.29 -16.11 20.64
CA GLY A 277 1.18 -15.53 19.30
C GLY A 277 2.53 -15.30 18.65
N VAL A 278 2.65 -15.58 17.35
CA VAL A 278 3.82 -15.16 16.58
C VAL A 278 3.72 -13.67 16.26
N PRO A 279 4.64 -12.82 16.74
CA PRO A 279 4.59 -11.39 16.49
C PRO A 279 4.79 -11.05 15.00
N GLU A 280 4.05 -10.05 14.40
CA GLU A 280 3.02 -9.23 15.09
C GLU A 280 1.60 -9.75 14.80
N SER A 281 1.35 -10.31 13.60
CA SER A 281 0.01 -10.63 13.10
C SER A 281 -0.69 -11.73 13.91
N GLY A 282 0.07 -12.70 14.45
CA GLY A 282 -0.47 -13.80 15.24
C GLY A 282 -0.94 -13.40 16.64
N LEU A 283 -0.53 -12.26 17.18
CA LEU A 283 -0.87 -11.87 18.57
C LEU A 283 -2.38 -11.76 18.79
N ALA A 284 -3.09 -11.11 17.87
CA ALA A 284 -4.53 -10.94 17.99
C ALA A 284 -5.29 -12.28 17.83
N ALA A 285 -4.85 -13.14 16.91
CA ALA A 285 -5.43 -14.46 16.74
C ALA A 285 -5.16 -15.37 17.95
N ALA A 286 -3.95 -15.33 18.51
CA ALA A 286 -3.62 -16.04 19.74
C ALA A 286 -4.47 -15.59 20.94
N LEU A 287 -4.74 -14.28 21.04
CA LEU A 287 -5.67 -13.75 22.05
C LEU A 287 -7.08 -14.33 21.89
N GLY A 288 -7.58 -14.40 20.65
CA GLY A 288 -8.88 -15.01 20.34
C GLY A 288 -8.91 -16.51 20.67
N TYR A 289 -7.87 -17.23 20.28
CA TYR A 289 -7.71 -18.64 20.60
C TYR A 289 -7.74 -18.90 22.13
N ALA A 290 -6.96 -18.13 22.88
CA ALA A 290 -6.91 -18.26 24.34
C ALA A 290 -8.28 -17.99 25.00
N ARG A 291 -9.01 -16.95 24.53
CA ARG A 291 -10.35 -16.62 25.03
C ARG A 291 -11.35 -17.76 24.82
N ALA A 292 -11.34 -18.37 23.62
CA ALA A 292 -12.31 -19.41 23.28
C ALA A 292 -11.94 -20.78 23.86
N SER A 293 -10.65 -21.11 23.97
CA SER A 293 -10.17 -22.40 24.50
C SER A 293 -10.08 -22.42 26.02
N GLY A 294 -10.02 -21.27 26.69
CA GLY A 294 -9.71 -21.17 28.12
C GLY A 294 -8.25 -21.43 28.51
N VAL A 295 -7.38 -21.74 27.53
CA VAL A 295 -5.93 -21.91 27.76
C VAL A 295 -5.29 -20.53 27.98
N PRO A 296 -4.47 -20.33 29.02
CA PRO A 296 -3.85 -19.03 29.30
C PRO A 296 -3.00 -18.51 28.14
N TYR A 297 -3.13 -17.20 27.83
CA TYR A 297 -2.26 -16.50 26.89
C TYR A 297 -1.03 -15.97 27.61
N ASP A 298 0.15 -16.11 26.99
CA ASP A 298 1.39 -15.51 27.51
C ASP A 298 2.29 -15.03 26.37
N TYR A 299 3.20 -14.10 26.67
CA TYR A 299 4.16 -13.55 25.74
C TYR A 299 5.39 -14.48 25.59
N GLY A 300 5.19 -15.57 24.89
CA GLY A 300 6.19 -16.64 24.74
C GLY A 300 7.28 -16.37 23.71
N LEU A 301 7.09 -15.40 22.79
CA LEU A 301 8.06 -15.01 21.76
C LEU A 301 8.36 -13.52 21.81
N TYR A 302 9.63 -13.18 21.94
CA TYR A 302 10.12 -11.81 21.78
C TYR A 302 10.59 -11.58 20.34
N ARG A 303 10.13 -10.48 19.72
CA ARG A 303 10.57 -10.06 18.39
C ARG A 303 11.51 -8.86 18.51
N SER A 304 12.71 -8.98 17.91
CA SER A 304 13.62 -7.85 17.75
C SER A 304 13.03 -6.83 16.75
N PRO A 305 12.83 -5.56 17.13
CA PRO A 305 12.28 -4.54 16.24
C PRO A 305 13.24 -4.18 15.10
N TYR A 306 14.55 -4.46 15.26
CA TYR A 306 15.58 -4.13 14.29
C TYR A 306 15.79 -5.20 13.22
N ALA A 307 15.18 -6.38 13.37
CA ALA A 307 15.25 -7.45 12.38
C ALA A 307 14.14 -7.30 11.33
N GLY A 308 14.54 -7.05 10.08
CA GLY A 308 13.63 -6.98 8.94
C GLY A 308 13.01 -8.33 8.56
N ARG A 309 12.31 -8.39 7.40
CA ARG A 309 11.69 -9.63 6.88
C ARG A 309 12.76 -10.69 6.58
N SER A 310 12.53 -11.93 7.04
CA SER A 310 13.50 -13.05 6.93
C SER A 310 13.33 -13.87 5.67
N PHE A 311 12.11 -14.04 5.16
CA PHE A 311 11.81 -14.97 4.05
C PHE A 311 12.29 -14.50 2.67
N ILE A 312 12.73 -13.25 2.53
CA ILE A 312 13.26 -12.66 1.28
C ILE A 312 14.69 -13.15 0.96
N ASN A 313 15.37 -13.80 1.92
CA ASN A 313 16.74 -14.24 1.70
C ASN A 313 16.81 -15.47 0.79
N PRO A 314 17.82 -15.52 -0.11
CA PRO A 314 17.88 -16.54 -1.15
C PRO A 314 18.18 -17.95 -0.62
N THR A 315 18.89 -18.07 0.51
CA THR A 315 19.31 -19.39 1.04
C THR A 315 18.62 -19.71 2.37
N GLN A 316 18.42 -21.02 2.64
CA GLN A 316 17.82 -21.48 3.88
C GLN A 316 18.67 -21.08 5.10
N HIS A 317 19.99 -21.21 5.02
CA HIS A 317 20.90 -20.84 6.10
C HIS A 317 20.76 -19.36 6.51
N LEU A 318 20.67 -18.46 5.55
CA LEU A 318 20.45 -17.03 5.82
C LEU A 318 19.05 -16.76 6.40
N ARG A 319 18.05 -17.52 5.97
CA ARG A 319 16.70 -17.43 6.56
C ARG A 319 16.71 -17.86 8.03
N ASP A 320 17.36 -18.98 8.34
CA ASP A 320 17.46 -19.51 9.70
C ASP A 320 18.23 -18.56 10.64
N GLN A 321 19.35 -17.99 10.16
CA GLN A 321 20.09 -16.98 10.92
C GLN A 321 19.22 -15.74 11.20
N LYS A 322 18.47 -15.25 10.21
CA LYS A 322 17.59 -14.09 10.41
C LYS A 322 16.42 -14.42 11.33
N VAL A 323 15.86 -15.64 11.29
CA VAL A 323 14.82 -16.04 12.25
C VAL A 323 15.37 -16.01 13.68
N ARG A 324 16.57 -16.55 13.92
CA ARG A 324 17.22 -16.50 15.25
C ARG A 324 17.52 -15.09 15.73
N LEU A 325 17.88 -14.17 14.83
CA LEU A 325 18.06 -12.75 15.17
C LEU A 325 16.74 -12.03 15.45
N LYS A 326 15.67 -12.52 14.84
CA LYS A 326 14.36 -11.86 14.87
C LYS A 326 13.49 -12.32 16.04
N LEU A 327 13.49 -13.61 16.34
CA LEU A 327 12.60 -14.24 17.31
C LEU A 327 13.40 -15.00 18.35
N ALA A 328 13.07 -14.77 19.62
CA ALA A 328 13.62 -15.51 20.75
C ALA A 328 12.49 -15.97 21.66
N ALA A 329 12.56 -17.23 22.12
CA ALA A 329 11.62 -17.72 23.13
C ALA A 329 11.92 -17.09 24.50
N THR A 330 10.86 -16.73 25.21
CA THR A 330 10.97 -16.27 26.62
C THR A 330 10.95 -17.46 27.57
N THR A 331 11.27 -17.23 28.83
CA THR A 331 11.19 -18.27 29.87
C THR A 331 9.75 -18.73 30.16
N ALA A 332 8.76 -17.97 29.71
CA ALA A 332 7.33 -18.28 29.89
C ALA A 332 6.90 -19.61 29.25
N VAL A 333 7.64 -20.10 28.25
CA VAL A 333 7.32 -21.35 27.54
C VAL A 333 8.16 -22.54 27.97
N ALA A 334 9.10 -22.34 28.89
CA ALA A 334 10.02 -23.44 29.34
C ALA A 334 9.23 -24.57 30.00
N GLY A 335 9.39 -25.80 29.47
CA GLY A 335 8.73 -26.99 29.98
C GLY A 335 7.23 -27.08 29.79
N LYS A 336 6.62 -26.15 28.99
CA LYS A 336 5.18 -26.13 28.72
C LYS A 336 4.84 -26.67 27.34
N ARG A 337 3.62 -27.23 27.23
CA ARG A 337 2.99 -27.54 25.95
C ARG A 337 2.41 -26.25 25.39
N VAL A 338 2.84 -25.85 24.23
CA VAL A 338 2.54 -24.53 23.65
C VAL A 338 1.64 -24.66 22.42
N VAL A 339 0.54 -23.94 22.39
CA VAL A 339 -0.17 -23.62 21.15
C VAL A 339 0.47 -22.38 20.56
N LEU A 340 1.05 -22.50 19.37
CA LEU A 340 1.65 -21.40 18.65
C LEU A 340 0.70 -20.96 17.52
N VAL A 341 0.23 -19.70 17.57
CA VAL A 341 -0.71 -19.12 16.61
C VAL A 341 -0.03 -18.05 15.77
#